data_fd31f00ac16e010697980a17ede45bec
#
_entry.id   fd31f00ac16e010697980a17ede45bec
#
_cell.length_a   1.000
_cell.length_b   1.000
_cell.length_c   1.000
_cell.angle_alpha   90.00
_cell.angle_beta   90.00
_cell.angle_gamma   90.00
#
_symmetry.space_group_name_H-M   'P 1'
#
loop_
_entity.id
_entity.type
_entity.pdbx_description
1 polymer ?
#
loop_
_entity_poly.entity_id
_entity_poly.type
_entity_poly.pdbx_seq_one_letter_code
_entity_poly.pdbx_strand_id
1 'polypeptide(L)'
;MKRRAWTAAACLSLAASAAPAQERFSLWQGGVPGFEARASIPEESRDYWTKHVNNPSATAYLPDPAKANGTAVLVVPGGGHELLVTTSEGEAVGKWLNERGVAAFVLRYRLFREAGSPYSLDDARADTERGMRFIRAHASQFHVDPHRVGVIGFSAGGELARMVTLSPPVRARGKGDAIDRLPARPDFSILIFPGPLHGDENVTKDAPPIFLAAADDDTCCSQPPIDLLKLYRNSGASAELHIYRAGGHAYNLGERTDLVALKHSPQQIEDWLSDSGLLGHPAPPVDPHLDPQPQVK
;
A
#
# COMPACT_ATOMS: atom_id res chain seq x y z
N MET A 1 -24.26 -19.54 68.90
CA MET A 1 -24.58 -19.75 67.44
C MET A 1 -23.67 -18.80 66.65
N LYS A 2 -22.58 -19.31 66.01
CA LYS A 2 -21.62 -18.50 65.24
C LYS A 2 -21.97 -18.65 63.74
N ARG A 3 -22.42 -17.58 63.10
CA ARG A 3 -22.65 -17.53 61.64
C ARG A 3 -21.33 -17.34 60.90
N ARG A 4 -20.98 -18.30 60.08
CA ARG A 4 -19.84 -18.19 59.14
C ARG A 4 -20.31 -17.45 57.89
N ALA A 5 -19.69 -16.32 57.58
CA ALA A 5 -19.86 -15.63 56.30
C ALA A 5 -18.95 -16.30 55.28
N TRP A 6 -19.52 -16.69 54.13
CA TRP A 6 -18.78 -17.16 52.97
C TRP A 6 -18.60 -15.98 52.05
N THR A 7 -17.35 -15.58 51.84
CA THR A 7 -16.97 -14.62 50.80
C THR A 7 -16.78 -15.36 49.49
N ALA A 8 -17.64 -15.11 48.52
CA ALA A 8 -17.47 -15.60 47.14
C ALA A 8 -16.45 -14.73 46.43
N ALA A 9 -15.32 -15.30 46.09
CA ALA A 9 -14.34 -14.66 45.22
C ALA A 9 -14.81 -14.81 43.76
N ALA A 10 -15.15 -13.68 43.10
CA ALA A 10 -15.45 -13.65 41.71
C ALA A 10 -14.13 -13.68 40.90
N CYS A 11 -13.84 -14.77 40.22
CA CYS A 11 -12.76 -14.83 39.27
C CYS A 11 -13.20 -14.09 37.98
N LEU A 12 -12.66 -12.89 37.75
CA LEU A 12 -12.73 -12.24 36.46
C LEU A 12 -11.78 -13.01 35.51
N SER A 13 -12.34 -13.81 34.61
CA SER A 13 -11.60 -14.36 33.46
C SER A 13 -11.38 -13.25 32.45
N LEU A 14 -10.13 -12.73 32.35
CA LEU A 14 -9.71 -11.94 31.20
C LEU A 14 -9.71 -12.87 29.98
N ALA A 15 -10.70 -12.70 29.13
CA ALA A 15 -10.65 -13.27 27.78
C ALA A 15 -9.52 -12.54 27.03
N ALA A 16 -8.40 -13.24 26.80
CA ALA A 16 -7.36 -12.76 25.89
C ALA A 16 -7.99 -12.72 24.50
N SER A 17 -8.20 -11.52 23.97
CA SER A 17 -8.62 -11.31 22.58
C SER A 17 -7.50 -11.85 21.69
N ALA A 18 -7.72 -12.98 21.04
CA ALA A 18 -6.80 -13.47 20.03
C ALA A 18 -6.76 -12.42 18.92
N ALA A 19 -5.55 -11.97 18.56
CA ALA A 19 -5.37 -11.11 17.39
C ALA A 19 -6.05 -11.81 16.17
N PRO A 20 -6.82 -11.08 15.36
CA PRO A 20 -7.48 -11.68 14.20
C PRO A 20 -6.42 -12.35 13.33
N ALA A 21 -6.67 -13.61 12.97
CA ALA A 21 -5.79 -14.38 12.11
C ALA A 21 -5.66 -13.64 10.78
N GLN A 22 -4.42 -13.46 10.31
CA GLN A 22 -4.16 -12.88 8.99
C GLN A 22 -4.73 -13.83 7.95
N GLU A 23 -5.72 -13.37 7.21
CA GLU A 23 -6.36 -14.16 6.16
C GLU A 23 -5.77 -13.77 4.80
N ARG A 24 -5.47 -14.78 3.99
CA ARG A 24 -4.92 -14.61 2.65
C ARG A 24 -5.96 -14.97 1.60
N PHE A 25 -6.26 -14.03 0.74
CA PHE A 25 -7.26 -14.15 -0.32
C PHE A 25 -6.59 -14.29 -1.68
N SER A 26 -6.98 -15.30 -2.46
CA SER A 26 -6.63 -15.37 -3.88
C SER A 26 -7.38 -14.28 -4.64
N LEU A 27 -6.69 -13.56 -5.54
CA LEU A 27 -7.31 -12.50 -6.33
C LEU A 27 -8.15 -13.04 -7.50
N TRP A 28 -7.88 -14.24 -7.96
CA TRP A 28 -8.68 -14.94 -8.97
C TRP A 28 -9.08 -16.31 -8.48
N GLN A 29 -10.37 -16.61 -8.53
CA GLN A 29 -10.85 -17.96 -8.29
C GLN A 29 -10.51 -18.84 -9.51
N GLY A 30 -9.77 -19.93 -9.27
CA GLY A 30 -9.35 -20.85 -10.35
C GLY A 30 -8.08 -20.45 -11.10
N GLY A 31 -7.38 -19.41 -10.64
CA GLY A 31 -6.13 -18.94 -11.24
C GLY A 31 -6.31 -17.74 -12.17
N VAL A 32 -5.19 -17.13 -12.55
CA VAL A 32 -5.15 -15.94 -13.40
C VAL A 32 -5.58 -16.30 -14.83
N PRO A 33 -6.49 -15.56 -15.47
CA PRO A 33 -6.91 -15.81 -16.85
C PRO A 33 -5.73 -15.91 -17.81
N GLY A 34 -5.64 -17.05 -18.53
CA GLY A 34 -4.53 -17.38 -19.44
C GLY A 34 -3.31 -18.02 -18.77
N PHE A 35 -3.33 -18.19 -17.43
CA PHE A 35 -2.28 -18.85 -16.66
C PHE A 35 -2.86 -19.81 -15.61
N GLU A 36 -4.09 -20.26 -15.79
CA GLU A 36 -4.83 -21.09 -14.82
C GLU A 36 -4.06 -22.37 -14.45
N ALA A 37 -3.40 -23.00 -15.42
CA ALA A 37 -2.58 -24.20 -15.20
C ALA A 37 -1.39 -23.97 -14.24
N ARG A 38 -1.01 -22.72 -13.99
CA ARG A 38 0.08 -22.39 -13.08
C ARG A 38 -0.39 -22.11 -11.65
N ALA A 39 -1.68 -21.99 -11.39
CA ALA A 39 -2.21 -21.58 -10.09
C ALA A 39 -1.84 -22.56 -8.95
N SER A 40 -1.58 -23.83 -9.29
CA SER A 40 -1.16 -24.86 -8.32
C SER A 40 0.36 -24.94 -8.08
N ILE A 41 1.17 -24.21 -8.84
CA ILE A 41 2.62 -24.18 -8.64
C ILE A 41 2.90 -23.42 -7.33
N PRO A 42 3.58 -24.06 -6.35
CA PRO A 42 3.75 -23.44 -5.03
C PRO A 42 4.69 -22.24 -5.09
N GLU A 43 4.40 -21.26 -4.25
CA GLU A 43 5.33 -20.17 -3.94
C GLU A 43 6.48 -20.68 -3.08
N GLU A 44 7.63 -20.05 -3.17
CA GLU A 44 8.74 -20.20 -2.26
C GLU A 44 8.86 -18.96 -1.38
N SER A 45 8.75 -19.13 -0.06
CA SER A 45 8.95 -18.06 0.91
C SER A 45 10.09 -18.44 1.86
N ARG A 46 11.07 -17.54 2.01
CA ARG A 46 12.19 -17.69 2.95
C ARG A 46 12.50 -16.36 3.59
N ASP A 47 12.92 -16.39 4.86
CA ASP A 47 13.36 -15.23 5.61
C ASP A 47 12.48 -13.98 5.39
N TYR A 48 12.93 -13.09 4.48
CA TYR A 48 12.28 -11.82 4.22
C TYR A 48 11.56 -11.74 2.86
N TRP A 49 11.61 -12.80 2.01
CA TRP A 49 11.13 -12.73 0.64
C TRP A 49 10.21 -13.88 0.22
N THR A 50 9.45 -13.63 -0.85
CA THR A 50 8.65 -14.63 -1.58
C THR A 50 8.98 -14.59 -3.07
N LYS A 51 9.05 -15.77 -3.70
CA LYS A 51 9.22 -16.01 -5.14
C LYS A 51 8.17 -16.98 -5.67
N HIS A 52 8.21 -17.21 -6.99
CA HIS A 52 7.31 -18.14 -7.70
C HIS A 52 5.83 -17.82 -7.49
N VAL A 53 5.48 -16.54 -7.52
CA VAL A 53 4.08 -16.12 -7.39
C VAL A 53 3.34 -16.43 -8.70
N ASN A 54 2.56 -17.51 -8.69
CA ASN A 54 1.76 -17.95 -9.83
C ASN A 54 0.25 -17.75 -9.59
N ASN A 55 -0.15 -17.59 -8.33
CA ASN A 55 -1.53 -17.30 -7.94
C ASN A 55 -1.55 -16.02 -7.07
N PRO A 56 -1.64 -14.83 -7.70
CA PRO A 56 -1.64 -13.56 -6.98
C PRO A 56 -2.66 -13.52 -5.86
N SER A 57 -2.27 -12.95 -4.74
CA SER A 57 -3.06 -12.94 -3.51
C SER A 57 -2.85 -11.69 -2.68
N ALA A 58 -3.80 -11.38 -1.80
CA ALA A 58 -3.68 -10.32 -0.82
C ALA A 58 -3.86 -10.88 0.59
N THR A 59 -2.92 -10.58 1.50
CA THR A 59 -3.03 -10.92 2.92
C THR A 59 -3.63 -9.73 3.65
N ALA A 60 -4.77 -9.93 4.30
CA ALA A 60 -5.46 -8.87 5.04
C ALA A 60 -4.88 -8.71 6.44
N TYR A 61 -4.62 -7.46 6.81
CA TYR A 61 -4.29 -6.97 8.15
C TYR A 61 -5.42 -6.02 8.54
N LEU A 62 -6.38 -6.51 9.31
CA LEU A 62 -7.57 -5.73 9.68
C LEU A 62 -7.38 -5.13 11.07
N PRO A 63 -7.68 -3.83 11.26
CA PRO A 63 -7.61 -3.20 12.56
C PRO A 63 -8.66 -3.76 13.52
N ASP A 64 -8.45 -3.54 14.81
CA ASP A 64 -9.51 -3.74 15.80
C ASP A 64 -10.77 -2.97 15.33
N PRO A 65 -11.94 -3.60 15.27
CA PRO A 65 -13.18 -2.94 14.85
C PRO A 65 -13.48 -1.63 15.58
N ALA A 66 -13.04 -1.51 16.85
CA ALA A 66 -13.20 -0.29 17.63
C ALA A 66 -12.28 0.87 17.17
N LYS A 67 -11.23 0.57 16.40
CA LYS A 67 -10.26 1.53 15.87
C LYS A 67 -10.39 1.75 14.37
N ALA A 68 -11.12 0.87 13.68
CA ALA A 68 -11.28 0.92 12.22
C ALA A 68 -11.84 2.28 11.78
N ASN A 69 -11.15 2.97 10.88
CA ASN A 69 -11.52 4.30 10.40
C ASN A 69 -12.11 4.32 8.99
N GLY A 70 -12.31 3.15 8.39
CA GLY A 70 -12.88 2.98 7.06
C GLY A 70 -11.88 3.14 5.91
N THR A 71 -10.64 3.54 6.17
CA THR A 71 -9.58 3.64 5.16
C THR A 71 -8.94 2.28 4.92
N ALA A 72 -8.64 1.97 3.66
CA ALA A 72 -7.86 0.79 3.28
C ALA A 72 -6.66 1.15 2.42
N VAL A 73 -5.61 0.33 2.49
CA VAL A 73 -4.38 0.49 1.70
C VAL A 73 -3.95 -0.85 1.12
N LEU A 74 -3.77 -0.90 -0.20
CA LEU A 74 -3.04 -1.99 -0.85
C LEU A 74 -1.54 -1.75 -0.68
N VAL A 75 -0.85 -2.67 -0.03
CA VAL A 75 0.60 -2.63 0.19
C VAL A 75 1.28 -3.44 -0.91
N VAL A 76 2.14 -2.79 -1.69
CA VAL A 76 2.83 -3.37 -2.84
C VAL A 76 4.33 -3.42 -2.55
N PRO A 77 4.86 -4.57 -2.09
CA PRO A 77 6.27 -4.73 -1.78
C PRO A 77 7.17 -4.59 -3.01
N GLY A 78 8.42 -4.14 -2.80
CA GLY A 78 9.47 -4.14 -3.80
C GLY A 78 10.19 -5.48 -3.93
N GLY A 79 11.39 -5.45 -4.50
CA GLY A 79 12.24 -6.61 -4.74
C GLY A 79 12.65 -6.78 -6.20
N GLY A 80 12.71 -5.68 -6.97
CA GLY A 80 13.23 -5.64 -8.34
C GLY A 80 12.40 -6.41 -9.37
N HIS A 81 11.18 -6.83 -9.03
CA HIS A 81 10.36 -7.77 -9.80
C HIS A 81 10.96 -9.18 -9.93
N GLU A 82 11.98 -9.49 -9.14
CA GLU A 82 12.62 -10.82 -9.05
C GLU A 82 12.18 -11.60 -7.82
N LEU A 83 11.76 -10.88 -6.79
CA LEU A 83 11.20 -11.38 -5.54
C LEU A 83 10.26 -10.33 -4.91
N LEU A 84 9.53 -10.69 -3.87
CA LEU A 84 8.77 -9.77 -3.03
C LEU A 84 9.41 -9.67 -1.66
N VAL A 85 9.71 -8.46 -1.20
CA VAL A 85 10.19 -8.20 0.17
C VAL A 85 8.99 -8.24 1.12
N THR A 86 8.56 -9.44 1.50
CA THR A 86 7.27 -9.66 2.19
C THR A 86 7.28 -9.30 3.67
N THR A 87 8.43 -9.20 4.33
CA THR A 87 8.52 -8.83 5.75
C THR A 87 8.48 -7.31 5.95
N SER A 88 9.58 -6.60 5.65
CA SER A 88 9.73 -5.17 5.94
C SER A 88 8.90 -4.25 5.05
N GLU A 89 8.61 -4.64 3.80
CA GLU A 89 7.79 -3.85 2.87
C GLU A 89 6.36 -4.39 2.73
N GLY A 90 6.06 -5.51 3.40
CA GLY A 90 4.75 -6.14 3.43
C GLY A 90 4.17 -6.17 4.85
N GLU A 91 4.55 -7.19 5.62
CA GLU A 91 4.00 -7.48 6.95
C GLU A 91 4.18 -6.31 7.94
N ALA A 92 5.38 -5.72 8.02
CA ALA A 92 5.65 -4.60 8.92
C ALA A 92 4.79 -3.39 8.57
N VAL A 93 4.64 -3.09 7.27
CA VAL A 93 3.78 -2.00 6.78
C VAL A 93 2.30 -2.30 7.08
N GLY A 94 1.85 -3.53 6.86
CA GLY A 94 0.48 -3.96 7.18
C GLY A 94 0.16 -3.78 8.66
N LYS A 95 1.06 -4.17 9.56
CA LYS A 95 0.91 -3.99 11.01
C LYS A 95 0.92 -2.51 11.40
N TRP A 96 1.84 -1.72 10.83
CA TRP A 96 1.95 -0.30 11.08
C TRP A 96 0.67 0.47 10.70
N LEU A 97 0.07 0.17 9.56
CA LEU A 97 -1.22 0.73 9.13
C LEU A 97 -2.36 0.28 10.05
N ASN A 98 -2.37 -0.99 10.42
CA ASN A 98 -3.38 -1.60 11.28
C ASN A 98 -3.45 -0.94 12.67
N GLU A 99 -2.30 -0.63 13.28
CA GLU A 99 -2.21 0.11 14.54
C GLU A 99 -2.86 1.50 14.48
N ARG A 100 -2.98 2.09 13.27
CA ARG A 100 -3.60 3.39 12.97
C ARG A 100 -5.05 3.30 12.51
N GLY A 101 -5.66 2.13 12.66
CA GLY A 101 -7.06 1.90 12.28
C GLY A 101 -7.30 1.76 10.78
N VAL A 102 -6.25 1.60 9.98
CA VAL A 102 -6.30 1.43 8.53
C VAL A 102 -6.25 -0.05 8.19
N ALA A 103 -7.19 -0.54 7.37
CA ALA A 103 -7.14 -1.89 6.83
C ALA A 103 -6.04 -1.98 5.78
N ALA A 104 -5.12 -2.94 5.92
CA ALA A 104 -4.04 -3.13 4.96
C ALA A 104 -4.13 -4.48 4.27
N PHE A 105 -3.78 -4.51 2.99
CA PHE A 105 -3.81 -5.70 2.15
C PHE A 105 -2.46 -5.86 1.47
N VAL A 106 -1.64 -6.80 1.94
CA VAL A 106 -0.30 -7.03 1.41
C VAL A 106 -0.40 -7.89 0.16
N LEU A 107 -0.04 -7.32 -0.97
CA LEU A 107 -0.13 -7.94 -2.28
C LEU A 107 1.06 -8.88 -2.53
N ARG A 108 0.76 -10.06 -3.06
CA ARG A 108 1.70 -10.92 -3.76
C ARG A 108 1.34 -10.90 -5.24
N TYR A 109 2.19 -10.29 -6.05
CA TYR A 109 2.00 -10.13 -7.50
C TYR A 109 3.02 -10.95 -8.26
N ARG A 110 2.73 -11.26 -9.54
CA ARG A 110 3.60 -12.05 -10.43
C ARG A 110 4.90 -11.31 -10.74
N LEU A 111 5.99 -12.05 -10.74
CA LEU A 111 7.36 -11.53 -10.83
C LEU A 111 7.88 -11.70 -12.26
N PHE A 112 7.96 -10.64 -13.02
CA PHE A 112 8.31 -10.76 -14.45
C PHE A 112 9.81 -10.83 -14.72
N ARG A 113 10.67 -10.42 -13.78
CA ARG A 113 12.13 -10.51 -13.89
C ARG A 113 12.72 -11.74 -13.19
N GLU A 114 11.88 -12.54 -12.54
CA GLU A 114 12.33 -13.80 -11.97
C GLU A 114 12.82 -14.74 -13.07
N ALA A 115 13.95 -15.43 -12.86
CA ALA A 115 14.53 -16.33 -13.84
C ALA A 115 13.52 -17.40 -14.29
N GLY A 116 13.28 -17.51 -15.60
CA GLY A 116 12.29 -18.43 -16.17
C GLY A 116 10.84 -18.01 -16.03
N SER A 117 10.57 -16.79 -15.58
CA SER A 117 9.22 -16.24 -15.49
C SER A 117 8.58 -16.09 -16.90
N PRO A 118 7.33 -16.53 -17.08
CA PRO A 118 6.59 -16.29 -18.32
C PRO A 118 5.81 -14.96 -18.30
N TYR A 119 5.93 -14.17 -17.23
CA TYR A 119 5.13 -12.98 -16.99
C TYR A 119 5.78 -11.72 -17.57
N SER A 120 4.99 -10.68 -17.71
CA SER A 120 5.39 -9.34 -18.15
C SER A 120 5.14 -8.31 -17.04
N LEU A 121 5.65 -7.08 -17.22
CA LEU A 121 5.33 -5.95 -16.36
C LEU A 121 3.81 -5.68 -16.32
N ASP A 122 3.12 -5.82 -17.47
CA ASP A 122 1.67 -5.67 -17.53
C ASP A 122 0.93 -6.74 -16.72
N ASP A 123 1.49 -7.95 -16.60
CA ASP A 123 0.91 -8.98 -15.73
C ASP A 123 1.03 -8.61 -14.25
N ALA A 124 2.18 -8.09 -13.81
CA ALA A 124 2.37 -7.60 -12.43
C ALA A 124 1.47 -6.39 -12.13
N ARG A 125 1.33 -5.48 -13.11
CA ARG A 125 0.43 -4.35 -13.03
C ARG A 125 -1.04 -4.80 -12.94
N ALA A 126 -1.46 -5.75 -13.76
CA ALA A 126 -2.83 -6.30 -13.72
C ALA A 126 -3.15 -6.92 -12.36
N ASP A 127 -2.18 -7.56 -11.70
CA ASP A 127 -2.33 -8.08 -10.33
C ASP A 127 -2.54 -6.95 -9.32
N THR A 128 -1.81 -5.85 -9.48
CA THR A 128 -1.94 -4.66 -8.60
C THR A 128 -3.31 -3.99 -8.81
N GLU A 129 -3.73 -3.81 -10.06
CA GLU A 129 -5.07 -3.32 -10.39
C GLU A 129 -6.17 -4.23 -9.82
N ARG A 130 -5.97 -5.55 -9.91
CA ARG A 130 -6.92 -6.53 -9.36
C ARG A 130 -6.97 -6.46 -7.84
N GLY A 131 -5.84 -6.24 -7.16
CA GLY A 131 -5.78 -6.01 -5.72
C GLY A 131 -6.62 -4.80 -5.28
N MET A 132 -6.52 -3.67 -5.99
CA MET A 132 -7.36 -2.49 -5.74
C MET A 132 -8.84 -2.78 -5.91
N ARG A 133 -9.21 -3.43 -7.01
CA ARG A 133 -10.59 -3.84 -7.30
C ARG A 133 -11.14 -4.84 -6.28
N PHE A 134 -10.28 -5.78 -5.82
CA PHE A 134 -10.64 -6.75 -4.80
C PHE A 134 -11.04 -6.09 -3.48
N ILE A 135 -10.27 -5.11 -3.00
CA ILE A 135 -10.59 -4.38 -1.78
C ILE A 135 -11.95 -3.69 -1.93
N ARG A 136 -12.20 -3.01 -3.05
CA ARG A 136 -13.48 -2.32 -3.30
C ARG A 136 -14.66 -3.30 -3.40
N ALA A 137 -14.45 -4.46 -4.04
CA ALA A 137 -15.49 -5.49 -4.16
C ALA A 137 -15.92 -6.07 -2.80
N HIS A 138 -15.01 -6.11 -1.84
CA HIS A 138 -15.23 -6.69 -0.52
C HIS A 138 -15.25 -5.62 0.59
N ALA A 139 -15.43 -4.35 0.24
CA ALA A 139 -15.36 -3.20 1.16
C ALA A 139 -16.30 -3.38 2.37
N SER A 140 -17.54 -3.84 2.15
CA SER A 140 -18.49 -4.12 3.22
C SER A 140 -18.02 -5.23 4.16
N GLN A 141 -17.40 -6.31 3.62
CA GLN A 141 -16.85 -7.41 4.42
C GLN A 141 -15.73 -6.94 5.34
N PHE A 142 -14.91 -6.00 4.88
CA PHE A 142 -13.73 -5.49 5.60
C PHE A 142 -14.01 -4.19 6.38
N HIS A 143 -15.27 -3.73 6.42
CA HIS A 143 -15.65 -2.44 7.04
C HIS A 143 -14.87 -1.25 6.49
N VAL A 144 -14.64 -1.23 5.17
CA VAL A 144 -13.90 -0.21 4.43
C VAL A 144 -14.86 0.64 3.62
N ASP A 145 -14.58 1.94 3.52
CA ASP A 145 -15.22 2.82 2.56
C ASP A 145 -14.58 2.61 1.16
N PRO A 146 -15.34 2.19 0.14
CA PRO A 146 -14.80 1.95 -1.21
C PRO A 146 -14.25 3.21 -1.89
N HIS A 147 -14.48 4.40 -1.34
CA HIS A 147 -13.96 5.69 -1.79
C HIS A 147 -12.76 6.18 -0.95
N ARG A 148 -12.22 5.32 -0.08
CA ARG A 148 -11.04 5.59 0.76
C ARG A 148 -10.01 4.46 0.65
N VAL A 149 -9.76 4.02 -0.57
CA VAL A 149 -8.83 2.91 -0.87
C VAL A 149 -7.58 3.47 -1.55
N GLY A 150 -6.48 3.48 -0.81
CA GLY A 150 -5.16 3.93 -1.29
C GLY A 150 -4.23 2.79 -1.66
N VAL A 151 -3.04 3.17 -2.12
CA VAL A 151 -1.93 2.27 -2.40
C VAL A 151 -0.65 2.79 -1.77
N ILE A 152 0.15 1.92 -1.15
CA ILE A 152 1.53 2.19 -0.78
C ILE A 152 2.44 1.22 -1.51
N GLY A 153 3.50 1.73 -2.15
CA GLY A 153 4.43 0.89 -2.90
C GLY A 153 5.89 1.27 -2.65
N PHE A 154 6.75 0.27 -2.61
CA PHE A 154 8.19 0.38 -2.36
C PHE A 154 8.97 -0.06 -3.59
N SER A 155 9.97 0.71 -4.06
CA SER A 155 10.86 0.31 -5.17
C SER A 155 10.07 -0.18 -6.40
N ALA A 156 10.26 -1.42 -6.84
CA ALA A 156 9.47 -2.05 -7.90
C ALA A 156 7.96 -2.06 -7.60
N GLY A 157 7.55 -2.24 -6.34
CA GLY A 157 6.15 -2.07 -5.93
C GLY A 157 5.67 -0.62 -6.03
N GLY A 158 6.56 0.34 -5.80
CA GLY A 158 6.31 1.77 -6.02
C GLY A 158 6.10 2.11 -7.50
N GLU A 159 6.83 1.44 -8.40
CA GLU A 159 6.60 1.52 -9.85
C GLU A 159 5.19 1.05 -10.22
N LEU A 160 4.77 -0.12 -9.73
CA LEU A 160 3.42 -0.65 -9.97
C LEU A 160 2.33 0.24 -9.37
N ALA A 161 2.52 0.73 -8.13
CA ALA A 161 1.60 1.63 -7.47
C ALA A 161 1.44 2.95 -8.26
N ARG A 162 2.52 3.53 -8.79
CA ARG A 162 2.48 4.66 -9.69
C ARG A 162 1.70 4.35 -10.99
N MET A 163 1.98 3.20 -11.61
CA MET A 163 1.28 2.81 -12.84
C MET A 163 -0.23 2.69 -12.63
N VAL A 164 -0.67 2.09 -11.53
CA VAL A 164 -2.11 1.98 -11.19
C VAL A 164 -2.73 3.34 -10.89
N THR A 165 -1.94 4.29 -10.39
CA THR A 165 -2.40 5.65 -10.07
C THR A 165 -2.55 6.52 -11.30
N LEU A 166 -1.58 6.47 -12.23
CA LEU A 166 -1.39 7.50 -13.25
C LEU A 166 -1.53 7.03 -14.69
N SER A 167 -1.40 5.72 -14.94
CA SER A 167 -1.48 5.22 -16.30
C SER A 167 -2.85 4.59 -16.61
N PRO A 168 -3.30 4.56 -17.87
CA PRO A 168 -4.55 3.90 -18.24
C PRO A 168 -4.56 2.43 -17.82
N PRO A 169 -5.68 1.88 -17.33
CA PRO A 169 -5.73 0.51 -16.81
C PRO A 169 -5.40 -0.52 -17.91
N VAL A 170 -4.72 -1.60 -17.50
CA VAL A 170 -4.45 -2.75 -18.39
C VAL A 170 -5.77 -3.44 -18.73
N ARG A 171 -5.91 -3.84 -19.99
CA ARG A 171 -7.07 -4.64 -20.39
C ARG A 171 -7.02 -6.01 -19.71
N ALA A 172 -8.10 -6.38 -19.04
CA ALA A 172 -8.24 -7.71 -18.46
C ALA A 172 -8.11 -8.78 -19.56
N ARG A 173 -7.35 -9.83 -19.29
CA ARG A 173 -7.30 -11.01 -20.17
C ARG A 173 -8.60 -11.81 -19.99
N GLY A 174 -9.15 -12.32 -21.09
CA GLY A 174 -10.39 -13.10 -21.07
C GLY A 174 -11.66 -12.24 -20.92
N LYS A 175 -12.75 -12.87 -20.45
CA LYS A 175 -14.07 -12.20 -20.33
C LYS A 175 -14.20 -11.28 -19.12
N GLY A 176 -13.25 -11.34 -18.19
CA GLY A 176 -13.35 -10.65 -16.91
C GLY A 176 -14.51 -11.12 -16.04
N ASP A 177 -14.57 -10.65 -14.80
CA ASP A 177 -15.67 -10.91 -13.86
C ASP A 177 -16.28 -9.60 -13.31
N ALA A 178 -17.11 -9.71 -12.27
CA ALA A 178 -17.73 -8.54 -11.65
C ALA A 178 -16.70 -7.59 -11.01
N ILE A 179 -15.60 -8.14 -10.48
CA ILE A 179 -14.54 -7.37 -9.83
C ILE A 179 -13.78 -6.54 -10.86
N ASP A 180 -13.55 -7.05 -12.08
CA ASP A 180 -12.82 -6.36 -13.14
C ASP A 180 -13.52 -5.08 -13.63
N ARG A 181 -14.82 -4.92 -13.34
CA ARG A 181 -15.59 -3.73 -13.69
C ARG A 181 -15.46 -2.57 -12.69
N LEU A 182 -14.87 -2.83 -11.52
CA LEU A 182 -14.65 -1.81 -10.50
C LEU A 182 -13.43 -0.93 -10.85
N PRO A 183 -13.35 0.30 -10.35
CA PRO A 183 -12.18 1.15 -10.56
C PRO A 183 -10.94 0.54 -9.88
N ALA A 184 -9.81 0.49 -10.62
CA ALA A 184 -8.51 0.12 -10.07
C ALA A 184 -7.76 1.33 -9.50
N ARG A 185 -8.05 2.55 -9.99
CA ARG A 185 -7.36 3.77 -9.59
C ARG A 185 -7.56 4.01 -8.08
N PRO A 186 -6.45 4.21 -7.32
CA PRO A 186 -6.53 4.52 -5.90
C PRO A 186 -7.13 5.91 -5.66
N ASP A 187 -7.64 6.14 -4.45
CA ASP A 187 -8.12 7.45 -4.01
C ASP A 187 -6.97 8.33 -3.49
N PHE A 188 -5.84 7.71 -3.10
CA PHE A 188 -4.59 8.35 -2.71
C PHE A 188 -3.41 7.38 -2.89
N SER A 189 -2.17 7.89 -2.95
CA SER A 189 -0.99 7.07 -3.20
C SER A 189 0.20 7.48 -2.34
N ILE A 190 0.98 6.49 -1.88
CA ILE A 190 2.22 6.67 -1.12
C ILE A 190 3.31 5.89 -1.84
N LEU A 191 4.33 6.58 -2.35
CA LEU A 191 5.41 5.95 -3.12
C LEU A 191 6.74 6.20 -2.42
N ILE A 192 7.37 5.11 -1.98
CA ILE A 192 8.64 5.14 -1.26
C ILE A 192 9.74 4.61 -2.19
N PHE A 193 10.72 5.45 -2.49
CA PHE A 193 11.79 5.20 -3.48
C PHE A 193 11.28 4.44 -4.72
N PRO A 194 10.22 4.94 -5.41
CA PRO A 194 9.59 4.23 -6.51
C PRO A 194 10.56 4.01 -7.66
N GLY A 195 10.38 2.89 -8.36
CA GLY A 195 11.09 2.60 -9.61
C GLY A 195 10.84 3.63 -10.73
N PRO A 196 11.43 3.44 -11.91
CA PRO A 196 11.48 4.45 -12.97
C PRO A 196 10.11 4.83 -13.52
N LEU A 197 10.04 6.02 -14.14
CA LEU A 197 8.91 6.46 -14.95
C LEU A 197 8.98 5.80 -16.34
N HIS A 198 7.81 5.58 -16.96
CA HIS A 198 7.72 4.98 -18.29
C HIS A 198 7.33 5.97 -19.40
N GLY A 199 7.00 7.22 -19.03
CA GLY A 199 6.58 8.26 -19.97
C GLY A 199 5.09 8.18 -20.37
N ASP A 200 4.32 7.29 -19.76
CA ASP A 200 2.88 7.15 -19.94
C ASP A 200 2.06 7.74 -18.76
N GLU A 201 2.73 8.43 -17.84
CA GLU A 201 2.11 9.06 -16.69
C GLU A 201 1.18 10.20 -17.12
N ASN A 202 -0.11 10.00 -16.90
CA ASN A 202 -1.13 11.00 -17.16
C ASN A 202 -1.55 11.69 -15.85
N VAL A 203 -0.85 12.77 -15.52
CA VAL A 203 -1.16 13.58 -14.34
C VAL A 203 -2.05 14.74 -14.74
N THR A 204 -3.32 14.64 -14.36
CA THR A 204 -4.31 15.71 -14.50
C THR A 204 -4.59 16.38 -13.16
N LYS A 205 -5.32 17.50 -13.15
CA LYS A 205 -5.72 18.18 -11.91
C LYS A 205 -6.47 17.26 -10.93
N ASP A 206 -7.17 16.25 -11.47
CA ASP A 206 -7.93 15.28 -10.67
C ASP A 206 -7.12 14.02 -10.35
N ALA A 207 -5.77 14.08 -10.49
CA ALA A 207 -4.92 12.97 -10.07
C ALA A 207 -5.05 12.77 -8.55
N PRO A 208 -5.05 11.51 -8.07
CA PRO A 208 -5.09 11.22 -6.64
C PRO A 208 -3.97 11.96 -5.91
N PRO A 209 -4.21 12.51 -4.71
CA PRO A 209 -3.14 13.09 -3.92
C PRO A 209 -2.04 12.06 -3.67
N ILE A 210 -0.79 12.51 -3.70
CA ILE A 210 0.37 11.62 -3.63
C ILE A 210 1.39 12.08 -2.59
N PHE A 211 1.86 11.11 -1.79
CA PHE A 211 3.03 11.25 -0.93
C PHE A 211 4.23 10.55 -1.57
N LEU A 212 5.37 11.22 -1.64
CA LEU A 212 6.59 10.76 -2.30
C LEU A 212 7.75 10.84 -1.32
N ALA A 213 8.59 9.81 -1.27
CA ALA A 213 9.82 9.86 -0.48
C ALA A 213 10.96 9.06 -1.11
N ALA A 214 12.18 9.58 -1.04
CA ALA A 214 13.41 8.89 -1.43
C ALA A 214 14.63 9.48 -0.69
N ALA A 215 15.76 8.75 -0.70
CA ALA A 215 17.04 9.30 -0.28
C ALA A 215 17.78 9.86 -1.50
N ASP A 216 18.48 10.99 -1.34
CA ASP A 216 19.21 11.68 -2.43
C ASP A 216 20.36 10.83 -2.98
N ASP A 217 20.97 10.02 -2.12
CA ASP A 217 22.05 9.09 -2.46
C ASP A 217 21.57 7.72 -3.00
N ASP A 218 20.27 7.54 -3.21
CA ASP A 218 19.72 6.37 -3.88
C ASP A 218 19.93 6.47 -5.39
N THR A 219 20.97 5.81 -5.91
CA THR A 219 21.33 5.85 -7.33
C THR A 219 20.30 5.23 -8.27
N CYS A 220 19.40 4.40 -7.75
CA CYS A 220 18.28 3.83 -8.51
C CYS A 220 17.12 4.81 -8.62
N CYS A 221 16.69 5.33 -7.47
CA CYS A 221 15.30 5.69 -7.30
C CYS A 221 15.10 7.07 -6.62
N SER A 222 16.13 7.92 -6.56
CA SER A 222 16.01 9.30 -6.08
C SER A 222 15.34 10.24 -7.08
N GLN A 223 15.56 10.04 -8.38
CA GLN A 223 15.05 10.93 -9.44
C GLN A 223 13.54 10.78 -9.73
N PRO A 224 12.96 9.56 -9.80
CA PRO A 224 11.55 9.38 -10.14
C PRO A 224 10.55 10.18 -9.31
N PRO A 225 10.64 10.26 -7.96
CA PRO A 225 9.72 11.07 -7.16
C PRO A 225 9.86 12.57 -7.41
N ILE A 226 11.07 13.05 -7.74
CA ILE A 226 11.30 14.45 -8.11
C ILE A 226 10.59 14.80 -9.42
N ASP A 227 10.68 13.93 -10.41
CA ASP A 227 10.02 14.13 -11.70
C ASP A 227 8.50 14.02 -11.57
N LEU A 228 7.98 13.10 -10.74
CA LEU A 228 6.56 13.03 -10.40
C LEU A 228 6.07 14.33 -9.75
N LEU A 229 6.80 14.89 -8.78
CA LEU A 229 6.42 16.17 -8.18
C LEU A 229 6.30 17.27 -9.24
N LYS A 230 7.20 17.32 -10.22
CA LYS A 230 7.12 18.30 -11.32
C LYS A 230 5.85 18.13 -12.14
N LEU A 231 5.48 16.88 -12.48
CA LEU A 231 4.25 16.58 -13.21
C LEU A 231 3.02 17.00 -12.41
N TYR A 232 2.97 16.70 -11.11
CA TYR A 232 1.86 17.08 -10.22
C TYR A 232 1.73 18.61 -10.10
N ARG A 233 2.82 19.32 -9.89
CA ARG A 233 2.82 20.81 -9.84
C ARG A 233 2.34 21.43 -11.14
N ASN A 234 2.75 20.89 -12.28
CA ASN A 234 2.34 21.38 -13.59
C ASN A 234 0.85 21.16 -13.84
N SER A 235 0.26 20.11 -13.29
CA SER A 235 -1.17 19.79 -13.44
C SER A 235 -2.06 20.50 -12.42
N GLY A 236 -1.50 21.02 -11.33
CA GLY A 236 -2.22 21.56 -10.17
C GLY A 236 -2.82 20.48 -9.27
N ALA A 237 -2.37 19.24 -9.38
CA ALA A 237 -2.73 18.15 -8.46
C ALA A 237 -1.92 18.22 -7.16
N SER A 238 -2.43 17.59 -6.10
CA SER A 238 -1.80 17.61 -4.76
C SER A 238 -0.68 16.60 -4.66
N ALA A 239 0.52 17.05 -4.26
CA ALA A 239 1.67 16.19 -4.00
C ALA A 239 2.51 16.71 -2.85
N GLU A 240 3.04 15.80 -2.05
CA GLU A 240 4.07 16.05 -1.04
C GLU A 240 5.30 15.21 -1.33
N LEU A 241 6.51 15.78 -1.18
CA LEU A 241 7.78 15.11 -1.45
C LEU A 241 8.78 15.33 -0.33
N HIS A 242 9.36 14.21 0.15
CA HIS A 242 10.50 14.20 1.06
C HIS A 242 11.73 13.61 0.39
N ILE A 243 12.80 14.41 0.25
CA ILE A 243 14.11 13.91 -0.18
C ILE A 243 15.06 13.98 1.01
N TYR A 244 15.44 12.81 1.51
CA TYR A 244 16.37 12.69 2.62
C TYR A 244 17.80 12.78 2.11
N ARG A 245 18.65 13.51 2.84
CA ARG A 245 20.06 13.75 2.46
C ARG A 245 20.84 12.46 2.14
N ALA A 246 20.55 11.38 2.84
CA ALA A 246 21.23 10.10 2.70
C ALA A 246 20.33 8.97 3.24
N GLY A 247 20.63 7.74 2.86
CA GLY A 247 19.93 6.54 3.30
C GLY A 247 20.02 5.39 2.30
N GLY A 248 20.41 5.69 1.09
CA GLY A 248 20.46 4.72 -0.01
C GLY A 248 19.10 4.14 -0.34
N HIS A 249 19.10 2.98 -0.95
CA HIS A 249 17.89 2.24 -1.30
C HIS A 249 17.39 1.36 -0.13
N ALA A 250 16.08 1.09 -0.08
CA ALA A 250 15.45 0.13 0.84
C ALA A 250 15.61 0.48 2.34
N TYR A 251 15.50 1.76 2.71
CA TYR A 251 15.38 2.17 4.11
C TYR A 251 13.99 1.82 4.71
N ASN A 252 13.02 1.49 3.86
CA ASN A 252 11.66 1.04 4.18
C ASN A 252 10.90 2.07 5.06
N LEU A 253 10.42 1.67 6.25
CA LEU A 253 9.86 2.58 7.26
C LEU A 253 10.93 3.00 8.30
N GLY A 254 12.19 3.12 7.90
CA GLY A 254 13.28 3.60 8.75
C GLY A 254 13.89 2.55 9.69
N GLU A 255 13.46 1.28 9.62
CA GLU A 255 13.98 0.22 10.52
C GLU A 255 15.42 -0.20 10.17
N ARG A 256 15.85 0.03 8.94
CA ARG A 256 17.15 -0.43 8.43
C ARG A 256 18.24 0.65 8.45
N THR A 257 18.04 1.72 9.23
CA THR A 257 18.97 2.85 9.28
C THR A 257 19.07 3.44 10.66
N ASP A 258 20.19 4.08 10.96
CA ASP A 258 20.37 4.91 12.17
C ASP A 258 20.16 6.41 11.93
N LEU A 259 19.87 6.80 10.69
CA LEU A 259 19.59 8.20 10.35
C LEU A 259 18.25 8.64 10.95
N VAL A 260 18.30 9.67 11.82
CA VAL A 260 17.14 10.15 12.58
C VAL A 260 16.01 10.59 11.64
N ALA A 261 16.33 11.29 10.55
CA ALA A 261 15.31 11.74 9.59
C ALA A 261 14.54 10.58 8.96
N LEU A 262 15.22 9.48 8.62
CA LEU A 262 14.57 8.29 8.06
C LEU A 262 13.79 7.51 9.11
N LYS A 263 14.24 7.47 10.36
CA LYS A 263 13.46 6.89 11.47
C LYS A 263 12.14 7.64 11.72
N HIS A 264 12.07 8.92 11.34
CA HIS A 264 10.86 9.73 11.42
C HIS A 264 9.98 9.65 10.15
N SER A 265 10.41 8.96 9.09
CA SER A 265 9.61 8.85 7.86
C SER A 265 8.22 8.24 8.06
N PRO A 266 8.01 7.24 8.94
CA PRO A 266 6.66 6.76 9.21
C PRO A 266 5.75 7.82 9.82
N GLN A 267 6.29 8.71 10.68
CA GLN A 267 5.52 9.81 11.26
C GLN A 267 5.08 10.82 10.19
N GLN A 268 5.94 11.13 9.21
CA GLN A 268 5.60 12.02 8.10
C GLN A 268 4.47 11.45 7.23
N ILE A 269 4.48 10.14 6.99
CA ILE A 269 3.38 9.46 6.30
C ILE A 269 2.09 9.53 7.13
N GLU A 270 2.18 9.32 8.43
CA GLU A 270 1.04 9.41 9.35
C GLU A 270 0.45 10.83 9.39
N ASP A 271 1.30 11.85 9.50
CA ASP A 271 0.89 13.25 9.48
C ASP A 271 0.17 13.59 8.16
N TRP A 272 0.72 13.17 7.02
CA TRP A 272 0.11 13.36 5.72
C TRP A 272 -1.25 12.65 5.59
N LEU A 273 -1.37 11.41 6.09
CA LEU A 273 -2.66 10.68 6.12
C LEU A 273 -3.68 11.39 7.00
N SER A 274 -3.24 11.91 8.15
CA SER A 274 -4.08 12.68 9.07
C SER A 274 -4.58 13.98 8.43
N ASP A 275 -3.67 14.76 7.86
CA ASP A 275 -3.98 16.03 7.19
C ASP A 275 -4.86 15.85 5.96
N SER A 276 -4.80 14.67 5.34
CA SER A 276 -5.69 14.27 4.25
C SER A 276 -7.05 13.74 4.72
N GLY A 277 -7.32 13.70 6.04
CA GLY A 277 -8.57 13.19 6.61
C GLY A 277 -8.74 11.67 6.52
N LEU A 278 -7.63 10.94 6.32
CA LEU A 278 -7.64 9.48 6.08
C LEU A 278 -7.53 8.66 7.37
N LEU A 279 -7.23 9.27 8.53
CA LEU A 279 -7.13 8.61 9.83
C LEU A 279 -8.36 8.82 10.74
N GLY A 280 -9.54 9.08 10.16
CA GLY A 280 -10.81 9.17 10.89
C GLY A 280 -11.12 10.56 11.47
N HIS A 281 -10.23 11.53 11.30
CA HIS A 281 -10.47 12.94 11.60
C HIS A 281 -10.69 13.71 10.29
N PRO A 282 -11.55 14.75 10.25
CA PRO A 282 -11.65 15.59 9.08
C PRO A 282 -10.29 16.29 8.84
N ALA A 283 -9.94 16.49 7.57
CA ALA A 283 -8.77 17.26 7.21
C ALA A 283 -8.83 18.65 7.90
N PRO A 284 -7.70 19.14 8.47
CA PRO A 284 -7.68 20.48 9.03
C PRO A 284 -7.99 21.52 7.93
N PRO A 285 -8.71 22.61 8.26
CA PRO A 285 -8.95 23.67 7.29
C PRO A 285 -7.59 24.30 6.91
N VAL A 286 -7.31 24.35 5.62
CA VAL A 286 -6.20 25.16 5.11
C VAL A 286 -6.60 26.62 5.33
N ASP A 287 -5.80 27.38 6.08
CA ASP A 287 -6.06 28.80 6.33
C ASP A 287 -6.00 29.55 4.98
N PRO A 288 -7.14 30.09 4.46
CA PRO A 288 -7.14 30.85 3.21
C PRO A 288 -6.40 32.19 3.33
N HIS A 289 -6.00 32.60 4.55
CA HIS A 289 -5.28 33.82 4.85
C HIS A 289 -3.77 33.64 5.03
N LEU A 290 -3.24 32.43 4.84
CA LEU A 290 -1.82 32.27 4.54
C LEU A 290 -1.58 32.99 3.23
N ASP A 291 -1.17 34.26 3.35
CA ASP A 291 -1.03 35.24 2.27
C ASP A 291 -0.27 34.65 1.08
N PRO A 292 -0.84 34.59 -0.13
CA PRO A 292 -0.09 34.15 -1.28
C PRO A 292 1.09 35.11 -1.44
N GLN A 293 2.30 34.58 -1.15
CA GLN A 293 3.55 35.34 -1.35
C GLN A 293 3.47 36.04 -2.72
N PRO A 294 3.83 37.34 -2.81
CA PRO A 294 3.78 38.04 -4.07
C PRO A 294 4.58 37.26 -5.09
N GLN A 295 3.97 36.93 -6.21
CA GLN A 295 4.65 36.25 -7.30
C GLN A 295 5.85 37.09 -7.71
N VAL A 296 7.04 36.62 -7.41
CA VAL A 296 8.29 37.24 -7.91
C VAL A 296 8.25 37.04 -9.42
N LYS A 297 8.04 38.14 -10.13
CA LYS A 297 8.02 38.20 -11.59
C LYS A 297 9.44 38.04 -12.13
#